data_7b8e0ba0344417fe0f8b97bf388841dc
#
_entry.id   7b8e0ba0344417fe0f8b97bf388841dc
#
_cell.length_a   1.000
_cell.length_b   1.000
_cell.length_c   1.000
_cell.angle_alpha   90.00
_cell.angle_beta   90.00
_cell.angle_gamma   90.00
#
_symmetry.space_group_name_H-M   'P 1'
#
loop_
_entity.id
_entity.type
_entity.pdbx_description
1 polymer ?
#
loop_
_entity_poly.entity_id
_entity_poly.type
_entity_poly.pdbx_seq_one_letter_code
_entity_poly.pdbx_strand_id
1 'polypeptide(L)'
;MGHKRPFGTIVEIGDILVSEDVILEYFACDYPVCKGACCIIGDSGAPLKEEELDPIENNYEAFAPLMRPEGRQAVDEKGFFEIDRDGDIVTPLVPGSEECAFCLFEDGNCFCSIERQFFAGKSTFRKPISCQLYPIRVVRLSSGGYGLNLHRWDICRCAFEKGRREGVRVYQFLREPLIEAFGADFYDALCAAAEQVIKEEER
;
A
#
# COMPACT_ATOMS: atom_id res chain seq x y z
N MET A 1 -3.02 -31.87 -14.13
CA MET A 1 -3.73 -30.69 -14.64
C MET A 1 -4.71 -30.25 -13.55
N GLY A 2 -4.27 -29.34 -12.67
CA GLY A 2 -5.15 -28.83 -11.63
C GLY A 2 -6.27 -28.03 -12.23
N HIS A 3 -7.50 -28.31 -11.83
CA HIS A 3 -8.66 -27.51 -12.17
C HIS A 3 -8.46 -26.13 -11.50
N LYS A 4 -8.08 -25.09 -12.26
CA LYS A 4 -8.20 -23.71 -11.79
C LYS A 4 -9.66 -23.49 -11.44
N ARG A 5 -9.95 -23.25 -10.15
CA ARG A 5 -11.28 -22.83 -9.71
C ARG A 5 -11.61 -21.52 -10.47
N PRO A 6 -12.79 -21.36 -11.06
CA PRO A 6 -13.13 -20.14 -11.82
C PRO A 6 -13.16 -18.87 -10.97
N PHE A 7 -13.23 -19.02 -9.66
CA PHE A 7 -13.10 -17.96 -8.65
C PHE A 7 -12.12 -18.46 -7.60
N GLY A 8 -11.10 -17.64 -7.29
CA GLY A 8 -10.12 -17.95 -6.26
C GLY A 8 -10.77 -18.21 -4.89
N THR A 9 -10.04 -18.84 -3.99
CA THR A 9 -10.49 -19.05 -2.61
C THR A 9 -10.46 -17.72 -1.86
N ILE A 10 -11.51 -17.44 -1.10
CA ILE A 10 -11.55 -16.33 -0.14
C ILE A 10 -11.42 -16.94 1.25
N VAL A 11 -10.48 -16.42 2.02
CA VAL A 11 -10.29 -16.78 3.42
C VAL A 11 -10.98 -15.75 4.31
N GLU A 12 -11.87 -16.18 5.18
CA GLU A 12 -12.56 -15.33 6.15
C GLU A 12 -11.84 -15.39 7.49
N ILE A 13 -11.45 -14.24 8.01
CA ILE A 13 -10.81 -14.06 9.31
C ILE A 13 -11.56 -12.96 10.05
N GLY A 14 -12.47 -13.35 10.94
CA GLY A 14 -13.39 -12.39 11.57
C GLY A 14 -14.25 -11.70 10.53
N ASP A 15 -14.20 -10.38 10.48
CA ASP A 15 -14.91 -9.54 9.50
C ASP A 15 -14.06 -9.16 8.29
N ILE A 16 -12.91 -9.83 8.11
CA ILE A 16 -11.97 -9.56 7.03
C ILE A 16 -11.96 -10.72 6.02
N LEU A 17 -12.22 -10.41 4.75
CA LEU A 17 -12.14 -11.34 3.64
C LEU A 17 -10.80 -11.16 2.91
N VAL A 18 -9.99 -12.20 2.87
CA VAL A 18 -8.66 -12.19 2.24
C VAL A 18 -8.68 -13.04 0.99
N SER A 19 -8.33 -12.45 -0.18
CA SER A 19 -8.17 -13.23 -1.41
C SER A 19 -6.96 -14.16 -1.30
N GLU A 20 -7.05 -15.36 -1.88
CA GLU A 20 -5.95 -16.34 -1.88
C GLU A 20 -4.66 -15.79 -2.49
N ASP A 21 -4.75 -14.82 -3.41
CA ASP A 21 -3.61 -14.17 -4.02
C ASP A 21 -2.70 -13.47 -3.00
N VAL A 22 -3.27 -12.92 -1.91
CA VAL A 22 -2.50 -12.32 -0.81
C VAL A 22 -1.64 -13.37 -0.11
N ILE A 23 -2.12 -14.61 -0.07
CA ILE A 23 -1.46 -15.75 0.58
C ILE A 23 -0.48 -16.43 -0.38
N LEU A 24 -0.92 -16.72 -1.61
CA LEU A 24 -0.19 -17.59 -2.54
C LEU A 24 0.88 -16.87 -3.35
N GLU A 25 0.69 -15.59 -3.66
CA GLU A 25 1.63 -14.87 -4.48
C GLU A 25 2.89 -14.46 -3.73
N TYR A 26 3.98 -14.40 -4.49
CA TYR A 26 5.28 -13.95 -4.00
C TYR A 26 5.48 -12.47 -4.29
N PHE A 27 6.04 -11.75 -3.33
CA PHE A 27 6.33 -10.33 -3.48
C PHE A 27 7.45 -9.89 -2.53
N ALA A 28 8.40 -9.14 -3.07
CA ALA A 28 9.36 -8.36 -2.29
C ALA A 28 9.66 -7.08 -3.06
N CYS A 29 9.36 -5.92 -2.50
CA CYS A 29 9.54 -4.65 -3.19
C CYS A 29 10.97 -4.54 -3.75
N ASP A 30 11.09 -4.26 -5.05
CA ASP A 30 12.36 -4.11 -5.76
C ASP A 30 12.58 -2.65 -6.14
N TYR A 31 12.70 -1.84 -5.09
CA TYR A 31 12.81 -0.41 -5.21
C TYR A 31 13.93 0.07 -6.15
N PRO A 32 15.16 -0.52 -6.12
CA PRO A 32 16.21 -0.15 -7.05
C PRO A 32 15.84 -0.30 -8.54
N VAL A 33 14.88 -1.20 -8.84
CA VAL A 33 14.40 -1.44 -10.21
C VAL A 33 13.20 -0.56 -10.54
N CYS A 34 12.16 -0.53 -9.69
CA CYS A 34 10.94 0.24 -9.95
C CYS A 34 11.08 1.73 -9.65
N LYS A 35 12.07 2.14 -8.86
CA LYS A 35 12.39 3.54 -8.52
C LYS A 35 11.22 4.33 -7.91
N GLY A 36 10.34 3.66 -7.21
CA GLY A 36 9.19 4.29 -6.58
C GLY A 36 8.02 4.60 -7.53
N ALA A 37 7.87 3.82 -8.61
CA ALA A 37 6.86 4.06 -9.64
C ALA A 37 5.43 4.16 -9.09
N CYS A 38 5.08 3.48 -7.99
CA CYS A 38 3.77 3.56 -7.34
C CYS A 38 3.42 4.96 -6.77
N CYS A 39 4.40 5.85 -6.64
CA CYS A 39 4.20 7.23 -6.22
C CYS A 39 4.18 8.21 -7.41
N ILE A 40 4.51 7.74 -8.63
CA ILE A 40 4.67 8.58 -9.83
C ILE A 40 3.52 8.35 -10.82
N ILE A 41 2.95 7.15 -10.82
CA ILE A 41 1.96 6.70 -11.81
C ILE A 41 0.67 6.34 -11.07
N GLY A 42 -0.46 6.90 -11.48
CA GLY A 42 -1.77 6.57 -10.94
C GLY A 42 -2.87 7.50 -11.43
N ASP A 43 -4.09 6.99 -11.49
CA ASP A 43 -5.27 7.77 -11.88
C ASP A 43 -5.78 8.65 -10.74
N SER A 44 -5.37 8.33 -9.51
CA SER A 44 -5.78 8.99 -8.27
C SER A 44 -4.65 8.89 -7.24
N GLY A 45 -4.73 9.71 -6.19
CA GLY A 45 -3.85 9.62 -5.04
C GLY A 45 -4.03 8.31 -4.25
N ALA A 46 -3.15 8.07 -3.30
CA ALA A 46 -3.29 6.93 -2.40
C ALA A 46 -4.48 7.13 -1.46
N PRO A 47 -5.35 6.12 -1.26
CA PRO A 47 -6.46 6.21 -0.30
C PRO A 47 -5.99 6.57 1.11
N LEU A 48 -6.71 7.46 1.76
CA LEU A 48 -6.49 7.91 3.12
C LEU A 48 -7.66 7.52 4.00
N LYS A 49 -7.38 7.24 5.27
CA LYS A 49 -8.40 7.20 6.31
C LYS A 49 -8.57 8.60 6.91
N GLU A 50 -9.77 8.91 7.40
CA GLU A 50 -10.03 10.22 8.06
C GLU A 50 -9.06 10.46 9.22
N GLU A 51 -8.73 9.42 9.99
CA GLU A 51 -7.79 9.48 11.12
C GLU A 51 -6.33 9.74 10.72
N GLU A 52 -6.00 9.69 9.43
CA GLU A 52 -4.65 9.99 8.92
C GLU A 52 -4.47 11.46 8.54
N LEU A 53 -5.56 12.23 8.41
CA LEU A 53 -5.51 13.62 7.95
C LEU A 53 -4.79 14.53 8.96
N ASP A 54 -5.20 14.50 10.22
CA ASP A 54 -4.54 15.26 11.30
C ASP A 54 -3.05 14.89 11.45
N PRO A 55 -2.65 13.61 11.47
CA PRO A 55 -1.23 13.21 11.44
C PRO A 55 -0.45 13.77 10.25
N ILE A 56 -1.01 13.80 9.05
CA ILE A 56 -0.35 14.37 7.88
C ILE A 56 -0.14 15.88 8.07
N GLU A 57 -1.20 16.61 8.43
CA GLU A 57 -1.15 18.05 8.63
C GLU A 57 -0.20 18.44 9.76
N ASN A 58 -0.29 17.79 10.92
CA ASN A 58 0.54 18.08 12.09
C ASN A 58 2.03 17.81 11.89
N ASN A 59 2.41 16.96 10.92
CA ASN A 59 3.80 16.68 10.58
C ASN A 59 4.28 17.41 9.31
N TYR A 60 3.46 18.28 8.70
CA TYR A 60 3.76 18.92 7.42
C TYR A 60 5.08 19.69 7.44
N GLU A 61 5.30 20.50 8.44
CA GLU A 61 6.53 21.30 8.60
C GLU A 61 7.81 20.45 8.61
N ALA A 62 7.71 19.20 9.04
CA ALA A 62 8.85 18.29 9.05
C ALA A 62 9.19 17.78 7.65
N PHE A 63 8.21 17.47 6.81
CA PHE A 63 8.46 16.85 5.50
C PHE A 63 8.31 17.79 4.31
N ALA A 64 7.63 18.93 4.43
CA ALA A 64 7.49 19.93 3.37
C ALA A 64 8.83 20.39 2.77
N PRO A 65 9.92 20.60 3.54
CA PRO A 65 11.21 20.98 2.98
C PRO A 65 11.81 19.96 2.02
N LEU A 66 11.39 18.69 2.10
CA LEU A 66 11.86 17.62 1.19
C LEU A 66 10.98 17.47 -0.06
N MET A 67 9.75 17.99 -0.02
CA MET A 67 8.84 17.92 -1.15
C MET A 67 9.33 18.80 -2.30
N ARG A 68 8.96 18.41 -3.51
CA ARG A 68 9.14 19.27 -4.69
C ARG A 68 8.30 20.55 -4.56
N PRO A 69 8.73 21.66 -5.19
CA PRO A 69 7.95 22.90 -5.21
C PRO A 69 6.51 22.68 -5.73
N GLU A 70 6.33 21.87 -6.78
CA GLU A 70 5.03 21.56 -7.37
C GLU A 70 4.13 20.76 -6.40
N GLY A 71 4.73 19.86 -5.62
CA GLY A 71 4.00 19.10 -4.58
C GLY A 71 3.55 20.01 -3.44
N ARG A 72 4.40 20.95 -2.98
CA ARG A 72 4.01 21.95 -1.98
C ARG A 72 2.89 22.85 -2.50
N GLN A 73 3.02 23.32 -3.75
CA GLN A 73 1.98 24.11 -4.39
C GLN A 73 0.64 23.35 -4.43
N ALA A 74 0.67 22.05 -4.76
CA ALA A 74 -0.54 21.22 -4.74
C ALA A 74 -1.21 21.20 -3.36
N VAL A 75 -0.42 21.07 -2.29
CA VAL A 75 -0.93 21.10 -0.90
C VAL A 75 -1.45 22.50 -0.54
N ASP A 76 -0.75 23.55 -0.94
CA ASP A 76 -1.19 24.95 -0.68
C ASP A 76 -2.52 25.28 -1.38
N GLU A 77 -2.77 24.73 -2.57
CA GLU A 77 -3.97 24.96 -3.36
C GLU A 77 -5.14 24.07 -2.99
N LYS A 78 -4.88 22.79 -2.65
CA LYS A 78 -5.92 21.75 -2.49
C LYS A 78 -6.06 21.24 -1.06
N GLY A 79 -5.08 21.52 -0.19
CA GLY A 79 -4.98 20.92 1.14
C GLY A 79 -4.24 19.57 1.12
N PHE A 80 -4.37 18.83 2.20
CA PHE A 80 -3.65 17.57 2.44
C PHE A 80 -4.31 16.35 1.81
N PHE A 81 -5.51 16.49 1.24
CA PHE A 81 -6.27 15.43 0.58
C PHE A 81 -7.13 15.96 -0.55
N GLU A 82 -7.56 15.07 -1.41
CA GLU A 82 -8.58 15.29 -2.44
C GLU A 82 -9.67 14.22 -2.30
N ILE A 83 -10.83 14.48 -2.89
CA ILE A 83 -11.87 13.48 -3.06
C ILE A 83 -11.81 13.01 -4.51
N ASP A 84 -11.61 11.72 -4.72
CA ASP A 84 -11.54 11.16 -6.05
C ASP A 84 -12.92 10.95 -6.69
N ARG A 85 -12.94 10.34 -7.89
CA ARG A 85 -14.20 10.12 -8.65
C ARG A 85 -15.16 9.14 -7.99
N ASP A 86 -14.62 8.24 -7.17
CA ASP A 86 -15.38 7.22 -6.44
C ASP A 86 -15.86 7.73 -5.08
N GLY A 87 -15.44 8.95 -4.69
CA GLY A 87 -15.78 9.59 -3.42
C GLY A 87 -14.83 9.24 -2.29
N ASP A 88 -13.69 8.61 -2.58
CA ASP A 88 -12.70 8.26 -1.59
C ASP A 88 -11.77 9.45 -1.27
N ILE A 89 -11.35 9.55 -0.01
CA ILE A 89 -10.33 10.49 0.43
C ILE A 89 -8.97 9.95 -0.03
N VAL A 90 -8.21 10.77 -0.77
CA VAL A 90 -6.93 10.36 -1.35
C VAL A 90 -5.85 11.43 -1.16
N THR A 91 -4.58 11.05 -1.24
CA THR A 91 -3.48 12.03 -1.26
C THR A 91 -3.59 12.94 -2.49
N PRO A 92 -3.25 14.24 -2.38
CA PRO A 92 -3.28 15.13 -3.54
C PRO A 92 -2.22 14.73 -4.58
N LEU A 93 -2.58 14.95 -5.85
CA LEU A 93 -1.65 14.82 -6.97
C LEU A 93 -1.11 16.19 -7.39
N VAL A 94 0.11 16.21 -7.91
CA VAL A 94 0.68 17.39 -8.55
C VAL A 94 -0.19 17.79 -9.75
N PRO A 95 -0.62 19.05 -9.87
CA PRO A 95 -1.48 19.50 -10.95
C PRO A 95 -0.93 19.16 -12.35
N GLY A 96 -1.75 18.47 -13.16
CA GLY A 96 -1.36 18.05 -14.51
C GLY A 96 -0.39 16.87 -14.56
N SER A 97 -0.18 16.18 -13.46
CA SER A 97 0.66 14.99 -13.31
C SER A 97 -0.09 13.87 -12.60
N GLU A 98 0.43 12.65 -12.70
CA GLU A 98 -0.01 11.49 -11.92
C GLU A 98 0.79 11.32 -10.62
N GLU A 99 1.75 12.23 -10.36
CA GLU A 99 2.64 12.15 -9.21
C GLU A 99 1.92 12.55 -7.92
N CYS A 100 2.14 11.78 -6.87
CA CYS A 100 1.73 12.15 -5.51
C CYS A 100 2.42 13.46 -5.07
N ALA A 101 1.69 14.40 -4.48
CA ALA A 101 2.25 15.66 -4.00
C ALA A 101 3.36 15.49 -2.95
N PHE A 102 3.33 14.39 -2.19
CA PHE A 102 4.32 14.08 -1.15
C PHE A 102 5.60 13.41 -1.69
N CYS A 103 5.80 13.37 -3.00
CA CYS A 103 7.02 12.83 -3.61
C CYS A 103 8.24 13.74 -3.38
N LEU A 104 9.38 13.08 -3.23
CA LEU A 104 10.70 13.71 -3.40
C LEU A 104 11.52 12.86 -4.38
N PHE A 105 12.46 13.47 -5.10
CA PHE A 105 13.34 12.76 -6.03
C PHE A 105 14.79 12.93 -5.62
N GLU A 106 15.50 11.80 -5.54
CA GLU A 106 16.95 11.74 -5.32
C GLU A 106 17.57 10.75 -6.31
N ASP A 107 18.53 11.19 -7.07
CA ASP A 107 19.27 10.36 -8.06
C ASP A 107 18.34 9.58 -9.03
N GLY A 108 17.24 10.22 -9.45
CA GLY A 108 16.26 9.64 -10.37
C GLY A 108 15.32 8.61 -9.73
N ASN A 109 15.29 8.51 -8.40
CA ASN A 109 14.38 7.67 -7.66
C ASN A 109 13.36 8.53 -6.92
N CYS A 110 12.10 8.10 -6.92
CA CYS A 110 11.02 8.76 -6.18
C CYS A 110 10.88 8.14 -4.78
N PHE A 111 10.86 8.97 -3.75
CA PHE A 111 10.62 8.58 -2.36
C PHE A 111 9.41 9.31 -1.81
N CYS A 112 8.87 8.83 -0.70
CA CYS A 112 7.88 9.55 0.08
C CYS A 112 8.59 10.48 1.08
N SER A 113 8.31 11.78 1.02
CA SER A 113 8.88 12.77 1.93
C SER A 113 8.43 12.53 3.38
N ILE A 114 7.18 12.09 3.57
CA ILE A 114 6.63 11.74 4.88
C ILE A 114 7.42 10.58 5.49
N GLU A 115 7.55 9.47 4.75
CA GLU A 115 8.27 8.29 5.24
C GLU A 115 9.76 8.57 5.49
N ARG A 116 10.37 9.42 4.64
CA ARG A 116 11.77 9.84 4.82
C ARG A 116 11.98 10.53 6.16
N GLN A 117 11.07 11.43 6.55
CA GLN A 117 11.17 12.14 7.81
C GLN A 117 10.80 11.28 9.01
N PHE A 118 9.91 10.32 8.84
CA PHE A 118 9.64 9.32 9.88
C PHE A 118 10.90 8.52 10.22
N PHE A 119 11.58 7.96 9.23
CA PHE A 119 12.83 7.22 9.48
C PHE A 119 14.00 8.11 9.96
N ALA A 120 13.94 9.41 9.68
CA ALA A 120 14.88 10.37 10.25
C ALA A 120 14.53 10.78 11.71
N GLY A 121 13.44 10.26 12.28
CA GLY A 121 12.98 10.59 13.64
C GLY A 121 12.39 12.00 13.77
N LYS A 122 12.02 12.64 12.65
CA LYS A 122 11.51 14.01 12.61
C LYS A 122 10.00 14.09 12.41
N SER A 123 9.33 12.97 12.17
CA SER A 123 7.89 12.83 12.03
C SER A 123 7.40 11.65 12.86
N THR A 124 6.22 11.77 13.42
CA THR A 124 5.54 10.68 14.16
C THR A 124 4.64 9.87 13.25
N PHE A 125 4.35 10.33 12.05
CA PHE A 125 3.53 9.65 11.04
C PHE A 125 4.42 9.06 9.96
N ARG A 126 4.32 7.74 9.76
CA ARG A 126 5.20 7.04 8.81
C ARG A 126 4.83 7.35 7.36
N LYS A 127 3.61 7.03 6.95
CA LYS A 127 2.93 7.33 5.68
C LYS A 127 1.55 6.69 5.70
N PRO A 128 0.65 7.01 4.75
CA PRO A 128 -0.68 6.39 4.69
C PRO A 128 -0.60 4.87 4.72
N ILE A 129 -1.49 4.25 5.49
CA ILE A 129 -1.52 2.79 5.64
C ILE A 129 -1.77 2.07 4.30
N SER A 130 -2.52 2.70 3.40
CA SER A 130 -2.73 2.18 2.05
C SER A 130 -1.43 2.07 1.25
N CYS A 131 -0.51 3.04 1.42
CA CYS A 131 0.83 3.00 0.82
C CYS A 131 1.73 1.95 1.47
N GLN A 132 1.58 1.71 2.78
CA GLN A 132 2.35 0.69 3.50
C GLN A 132 1.91 -0.72 3.09
N LEU A 133 0.60 -0.93 2.92
CA LEU A 133 0.00 -2.21 2.54
C LEU A 133 0.16 -2.55 1.06
N TYR A 134 0.52 -1.57 0.20
CA TYR A 134 0.64 -1.84 -1.22
C TYR A 134 1.66 -2.97 -1.51
N PRO A 135 1.32 -3.98 -2.33
CA PRO A 135 0.24 -4.06 -3.31
C PRO A 135 -1.10 -4.63 -2.81
N ILE A 136 -1.34 -4.79 -1.52
CA ILE A 136 -2.67 -5.13 -1.01
C ILE A 136 -3.56 -3.89 -1.09
N ARG A 137 -4.71 -4.03 -1.77
CA ARG A 137 -5.79 -3.03 -1.78
C ARG A 137 -6.85 -3.46 -0.79
N VAL A 138 -7.18 -2.55 0.12
CA VAL A 138 -8.21 -2.73 1.13
C VAL A 138 -9.48 -2.05 0.64
N VAL A 139 -10.60 -2.78 0.65
CA VAL A 139 -11.91 -2.24 0.31
C VAL A 139 -12.86 -2.45 1.49
N ARG A 140 -13.70 -1.46 1.77
CA ARG A 140 -14.76 -1.60 2.78
C ARG A 140 -15.94 -2.37 2.17
N LEU A 141 -16.41 -3.38 2.86
CA LEU A 141 -17.53 -4.19 2.40
C LEU A 141 -18.85 -3.54 2.80
N SER A 142 -19.87 -3.65 1.95
CA SER A 142 -21.23 -3.16 2.25
C SER A 142 -21.88 -3.87 3.44
N SER A 143 -21.46 -5.10 3.73
CA SER A 143 -21.89 -5.88 4.91
C SER A 143 -21.18 -5.48 6.21
N GLY A 144 -20.25 -4.51 6.16
CA GLY A 144 -19.27 -4.23 7.21
C GLY A 144 -18.00 -5.05 7.01
N GLY A 145 -16.91 -4.66 7.70
CA GLY A 145 -15.62 -5.30 7.57
C GLY A 145 -14.86 -4.89 6.31
N TYR A 146 -13.83 -5.69 5.95
CA TYR A 146 -12.87 -5.34 4.91
C TYR A 146 -12.60 -6.51 3.95
N GLY A 147 -12.33 -6.18 2.69
CA GLY A 147 -11.78 -7.11 1.69
C GLY A 147 -10.33 -6.75 1.37
N LEU A 148 -9.43 -7.74 1.45
CA LEU A 148 -8.02 -7.61 1.10
C LEU A 148 -7.76 -8.31 -0.24
N ASN A 149 -7.39 -7.53 -1.25
CA ASN A 149 -7.13 -8.04 -2.59
C ASN A 149 -5.72 -7.65 -3.05
N LEU A 150 -5.09 -8.53 -3.83
CA LEU A 150 -3.80 -8.25 -4.42
C LEU A 150 -3.97 -7.43 -5.72
N HIS A 151 -3.35 -6.27 -5.77
CA HIS A 151 -3.27 -5.47 -6.98
C HIS A 151 -2.07 -5.90 -7.84
N ARG A 152 -2.36 -6.51 -8.98
CA ARG A 152 -1.34 -6.94 -9.95
C ARG A 152 -1.11 -5.84 -10.97
N TRP A 153 -0.22 -4.91 -10.64
CA TRP A 153 0.13 -3.81 -11.54
C TRP A 153 1.50 -4.05 -12.17
N ASP A 154 1.62 -3.78 -13.47
CA ASP A 154 2.84 -4.04 -14.25
C ASP A 154 4.08 -3.30 -13.72
N ILE A 155 3.89 -2.13 -13.10
CA ILE A 155 4.99 -1.40 -12.46
C ILE A 155 5.67 -2.18 -11.33
N CYS A 156 4.98 -3.16 -10.75
CA CYS A 156 5.48 -4.03 -9.68
C CYS A 156 5.95 -5.41 -10.17
N ARG A 157 6.02 -5.65 -11.48
CA ARG A 157 6.43 -6.96 -12.03
C ARG A 157 7.78 -7.43 -11.47
N CYS A 158 8.75 -6.52 -11.37
CA CYS A 158 10.05 -6.80 -10.76
C CYS A 158 9.96 -7.28 -9.30
N ALA A 159 9.01 -6.74 -8.53
CA ALA A 159 8.81 -7.12 -7.15
C ALA A 159 8.21 -8.54 -7.00
N PHE A 160 7.31 -8.94 -7.88
CA PHE A 160 6.80 -10.31 -7.94
C PHE A 160 7.90 -11.30 -8.35
N GLU A 161 8.75 -10.94 -9.31
CA GLU A 161 9.89 -11.75 -9.72
C GLU A 161 10.92 -11.89 -8.59
N LYS A 162 11.22 -10.80 -7.88
CA LYS A 162 12.11 -10.81 -6.72
C LYS A 162 11.54 -11.68 -5.59
N GLY A 163 10.26 -11.52 -5.25
CA GLY A 163 9.60 -12.32 -4.22
C GLY A 163 9.66 -13.82 -4.52
N ARG A 164 9.44 -14.23 -5.78
CA ARG A 164 9.60 -15.65 -6.19
C ARG A 164 11.04 -16.14 -6.02
N ARG A 165 12.02 -15.35 -6.40
CA ARG A 165 13.44 -15.68 -6.26
C ARG A 165 13.87 -15.81 -4.80
N GLU A 166 13.31 -14.97 -3.92
CA GLU A 166 13.60 -14.93 -2.48
C GLU A 166 12.70 -15.86 -1.66
N GLY A 167 11.65 -16.43 -2.28
CA GLY A 167 10.69 -17.30 -1.59
C GLY A 167 9.79 -16.57 -0.59
N VAL A 168 9.61 -15.23 -0.74
CA VAL A 168 8.84 -14.39 0.19
C VAL A 168 7.45 -14.13 -0.40
N ARG A 169 6.40 -14.48 0.34
CA ARG A 169 5.02 -14.26 -0.08
C ARG A 169 4.54 -12.85 0.31
N VAL A 170 3.47 -12.37 -0.35
CA VAL A 170 2.89 -11.02 -0.11
C VAL A 170 2.62 -10.78 1.36
N TYR A 171 1.86 -11.67 2.04
CA TYR A 171 1.52 -11.49 3.45
C TYR A 171 2.73 -11.50 4.38
N GLN A 172 3.79 -12.24 4.03
CA GLN A 172 5.04 -12.28 4.79
C GLN A 172 5.82 -10.99 4.64
N PHE A 173 5.93 -10.48 3.40
CA PHE A 173 6.61 -9.21 3.11
C PHE A 173 5.91 -8.04 3.81
N LEU A 174 4.59 -8.06 3.88
CA LEU A 174 3.76 -6.99 4.45
C LEU A 174 3.36 -7.25 5.91
N ARG A 175 4.13 -8.07 6.63
CA ARG A 175 3.85 -8.42 8.03
C ARG A 175 3.57 -7.20 8.90
N GLU A 176 4.51 -6.25 8.94
CA GLU A 176 4.40 -5.07 9.81
C GLU A 176 3.19 -4.17 9.45
N PRO A 177 2.97 -3.81 8.16
CA PRO A 177 1.76 -3.08 7.77
C PRO A 177 0.44 -3.80 8.07
N LEU A 178 0.40 -5.13 7.93
CA LEU A 178 -0.80 -5.92 8.25
C LEU A 178 -1.09 -5.92 9.76
N ILE A 179 -0.05 -6.02 10.59
CA ILE A 179 -0.19 -5.90 12.05
C ILE A 179 -0.62 -4.48 12.44
N GLU A 180 -0.04 -3.45 11.83
CA GLU A 180 -0.41 -2.05 12.09
C GLU A 180 -1.88 -1.79 11.73
N ALA A 181 -2.35 -2.32 10.61
CA ALA A 181 -3.69 -2.06 10.10
C ALA A 181 -4.80 -2.88 10.80
N PHE A 182 -4.51 -4.14 11.15
CA PHE A 182 -5.52 -5.12 11.57
C PHE A 182 -5.22 -5.83 12.90
N GLY A 183 -4.06 -5.58 13.49
CA GLY A 183 -3.63 -6.19 14.75
C GLY A 183 -2.86 -7.49 14.60
N ALA A 184 -2.15 -7.87 15.67
CA ALA A 184 -1.33 -9.09 15.71
C ALA A 184 -2.19 -10.36 15.63
N ASP A 185 -3.34 -10.39 16.30
CA ASP A 185 -4.24 -11.55 16.30
C ASP A 185 -4.76 -11.87 14.89
N PHE A 186 -5.08 -10.84 14.10
CA PHE A 186 -5.43 -11.01 12.68
C PHE A 186 -4.26 -11.63 11.90
N TYR A 187 -3.05 -11.11 12.09
CA TYR A 187 -1.89 -11.59 11.35
C TYR A 187 -1.56 -13.05 11.71
N ASP A 188 -1.67 -13.43 12.98
CA ASP A 188 -1.45 -14.81 13.44
C ASP A 188 -2.50 -15.76 12.83
N ALA A 189 -3.77 -15.33 12.80
CA ALA A 189 -4.84 -16.10 12.14
C ALA A 189 -4.60 -16.21 10.62
N LEU A 190 -4.13 -15.15 9.98
CA LEU A 190 -3.75 -15.15 8.54
C LEU A 190 -2.62 -16.16 8.29
N CYS A 191 -1.60 -16.20 9.15
CA CYS A 191 -0.52 -17.19 9.03
C CYS A 191 -1.01 -18.62 9.14
N ALA A 192 -1.89 -18.91 10.12
CA ALA A 192 -2.47 -20.24 10.30
C ALA A 192 -3.33 -20.65 9.08
N ALA A 193 -4.14 -19.73 8.55
CA ALA A 193 -4.92 -19.98 7.34
C ALA A 193 -4.02 -20.19 6.10
N ALA A 194 -2.95 -19.41 5.99
CA ALA A 194 -2.00 -19.50 4.88
C ALA A 194 -1.33 -20.88 4.81
N GLU A 195 -0.97 -21.46 5.95
CA GLU A 195 -0.41 -22.84 6.00
C GLU A 195 -1.36 -23.88 5.40
N GLN A 196 -2.67 -23.73 5.61
CA GLN A 196 -3.67 -24.66 5.08
C GLN A 196 -3.86 -24.44 3.56
N VAL A 197 -4.03 -23.19 3.13
CA VAL A 197 -4.21 -22.84 1.71
C VAL A 197 -3.02 -23.30 0.87
N ILE A 198 -1.79 -23.09 1.35
CA ILE A 198 -0.57 -23.49 0.66
C ILE A 198 -0.50 -25.03 0.54
N LYS A 199 -0.80 -25.77 1.61
CA LYS A 199 -0.83 -27.25 1.58
C LYS A 199 -1.87 -27.81 0.61
N GLU A 200 -2.99 -27.11 0.42
CA GLU A 200 -4.04 -27.52 -0.51
C GLU A 200 -3.63 -27.28 -1.96
N GLU A 201 -2.92 -26.18 -2.24
CA GLU A 201 -2.44 -25.85 -3.58
C GLU A 201 -1.30 -26.77 -4.06
N GLU A 202 -0.50 -27.30 -3.14
CA GLU A 202 0.61 -28.23 -3.43
C GLU A 202 0.17 -29.69 -3.65
N ARG A 203 -1.11 -30.03 -3.48
CA ARG A 203 -1.70 -31.37 -3.69
C ARG A 203 -2.20 -31.57 -5.11
#